data_a5d438b22a0650605791887f6858de9f
#
_entry.id   a5d438b22a0650605791887f6858de9f
#
_cell.length_a   1.000
_cell.length_b   1.000
_cell.length_c   1.000
_cell.angle_alpha   90.00
_cell.angle_beta   90.00
_cell.angle_gamma   90.00
#
_symmetry.space_group_name_H-M   'P 1'
#
loop_
_entity.id
_entity.type
_entity.pdbx_description
1 polymer ?
#
loop_
_entity_poly.entity_id
_entity_poly.type
_entity_poly.pdbx_seq_one_letter_code
_entity_poly.pdbx_strand_id
1 'polypeptide(L)'
;MAVRRRSALLLAGAVAVPVVGIGGYVAYSGSTYSQGWRMGQLFKLSNRRSWQRLFMAAGEGELSLGQDSSRAAWAGADGQSVQNPWLFSASVEQIAQYEPLLGRSVAVRYHQLQKKLTAFHGDTDYRIDEIVPVGAGRPPVGACAVSGRGARSSGTRIGRIVKSTVKGTLAKTHECTVQVGNSGNVFLEMSVPNEAMHDCVTASLLSGQPVAISYVENIIRNPLNRDTNYEIVGIRPVES
;
A
#
# COMPACT_ATOMS: atom_id res chain seq x y z
N MET A 1 -22.54 55.43 17.38
CA MET A 1 -21.69 54.35 17.96
C MET A 1 -21.96 52.94 17.35
N ALA A 2 -22.91 52.77 16.44
CA ALA A 2 -23.30 51.45 15.88
C ALA A 2 -22.51 50.98 14.62
N VAL A 3 -21.83 51.88 13.93
CA VAL A 3 -21.14 51.56 12.64
C VAL A 3 -19.82 50.77 12.85
N ARG A 4 -19.10 51.01 13.94
CA ARG A 4 -17.81 50.31 14.21
C ARG A 4 -17.95 48.82 14.55
N ARG A 5 -19.09 48.39 15.10
CA ARG A 5 -19.30 46.95 15.46
C ARG A 5 -19.57 46.06 14.24
N ARG A 6 -20.22 46.59 13.17
CA ARG A 6 -20.51 45.83 11.97
C ARG A 6 -19.25 45.56 11.13
N SER A 7 -18.34 46.52 11.07
CA SER A 7 -17.08 46.36 10.32
C SER A 7 -16.12 45.35 10.97
N ALA A 8 -16.10 45.29 12.33
CA ALA A 8 -15.28 44.32 13.06
C ALA A 8 -15.79 42.86 12.88
N LEU A 9 -17.11 42.66 12.80
CA LEU A 9 -17.74 41.39 12.56
C LEU A 9 -17.51 40.89 11.12
N LEU A 10 -17.54 41.81 10.14
CA LEU A 10 -17.26 41.44 8.71
C LEU A 10 -15.79 41.13 8.49
N LEU A 11 -14.86 41.82 9.16
CA LEU A 11 -13.43 41.51 9.09
C LEU A 11 -13.10 40.19 9.80
N ALA A 12 -13.71 39.88 10.95
CA ALA A 12 -13.53 38.62 11.63
C ALA A 12 -14.09 37.43 10.81
N GLY A 13 -15.23 37.62 10.12
CA GLY A 13 -15.79 36.60 9.21
C GLY A 13 -14.94 36.39 7.96
N ALA A 14 -14.38 37.47 7.39
CA ALA A 14 -13.54 37.39 6.19
C ALA A 14 -12.19 36.68 6.44
N VAL A 15 -11.67 36.70 7.67
CA VAL A 15 -10.44 35.98 8.06
C VAL A 15 -10.75 34.57 8.52
N ALA A 16 -11.88 34.33 9.20
CA ALA A 16 -12.22 33.00 9.72
C ALA A 16 -12.52 31.97 8.62
N VAL A 17 -13.20 32.37 7.53
CA VAL A 17 -13.55 31.44 6.43
C VAL A 17 -12.31 30.87 5.72
N PRO A 18 -11.30 31.67 5.31
CA PRO A 18 -10.11 31.10 4.69
C PRO A 18 -9.26 30.27 5.66
N VAL A 19 -9.19 30.65 6.95
CA VAL A 19 -8.45 29.87 7.96
C VAL A 19 -9.08 28.49 8.19
N VAL A 20 -10.40 28.43 8.30
CA VAL A 20 -11.13 27.16 8.41
C VAL A 20 -11.01 26.34 7.11
N GLY A 21 -11.07 26.97 5.95
CA GLY A 21 -10.89 26.31 4.65
C GLY A 21 -9.48 25.73 4.48
N ILE A 22 -8.44 26.49 4.82
CA ILE A 22 -7.06 26.03 4.77
C ILE A 22 -6.81 24.92 5.80
N GLY A 23 -7.27 25.09 7.04
CA GLY A 23 -7.15 24.08 8.07
C GLY A 23 -7.88 22.79 7.71
N GLY A 24 -9.08 22.87 7.17
CA GLY A 24 -9.84 21.71 6.67
C GLY A 24 -9.16 21.03 5.49
N TYR A 25 -8.58 21.78 4.56
CA TYR A 25 -7.84 21.23 3.44
C TYR A 25 -6.55 20.52 3.88
N VAL A 26 -5.80 21.10 4.83
CA VAL A 26 -4.59 20.47 5.39
C VAL A 26 -4.95 19.17 6.11
N ALA A 27 -6.01 19.19 6.93
CA ALA A 27 -6.49 17.99 7.63
C ALA A 27 -6.96 16.91 6.65
N TYR A 28 -7.68 17.27 5.60
CA TYR A 28 -8.11 16.35 4.55
C TYR A 28 -6.93 15.77 3.78
N SER A 29 -5.97 16.59 3.37
CA SER A 29 -4.81 16.13 2.60
C SER A 29 -3.94 15.15 3.39
N GLY A 30 -3.81 15.34 4.71
CA GLY A 30 -3.07 14.46 5.61
C GLY A 30 -3.85 13.20 6.02
N SER A 31 -5.13 13.06 5.66
CA SER A 31 -5.91 11.88 6.03
C SER A 31 -5.51 10.65 5.22
N THR A 32 -5.65 9.47 5.83
CA THR A 32 -5.30 8.19 5.20
C THR A 32 -6.41 7.73 4.27
N TYR A 33 -6.08 7.50 3.00
CA TYR A 33 -6.96 6.91 2.00
C TYR A 33 -6.88 5.40 1.98
N SER A 34 -5.68 4.83 2.03
CA SER A 34 -5.47 3.40 2.09
C SER A 34 -4.31 3.06 3.01
N GLN A 35 -4.32 1.84 3.52
CA GLN A 35 -3.23 1.31 4.34
C GLN A 35 -3.07 -0.18 4.07
N GLY A 36 -1.88 -0.71 4.32
CA GLY A 36 -1.66 -2.14 4.12
C GLY A 36 -0.18 -2.51 4.06
N TRP A 37 0.07 -3.64 3.42
CA TRP A 37 1.40 -4.21 3.25
C TRP A 37 1.71 -4.40 1.77
N ARG A 38 2.97 -4.20 1.41
CA ARG A 38 3.53 -4.58 0.11
C ARG A 38 4.80 -5.38 0.30
N MET A 39 4.94 -6.46 -0.46
CA MET A 39 6.12 -7.32 -0.44
C MET A 39 6.94 -7.12 -1.72
N GLY A 40 8.25 -7.09 -1.55
CA GLY A 40 9.18 -6.99 -2.66
C GLY A 40 10.63 -6.95 -2.19
N GLN A 41 11.54 -6.68 -3.12
CA GLN A 41 12.95 -6.47 -2.80
C GLN A 41 13.21 -4.97 -2.58
N LEU A 42 13.87 -4.65 -1.48
CA LEU A 42 14.25 -3.27 -1.16
C LEU A 42 15.51 -2.88 -1.92
N PHE A 43 15.39 -1.99 -2.90
CA PHE A 43 16.51 -1.60 -3.77
C PHE A 43 17.21 -0.34 -3.36
N LYS A 44 16.45 0.63 -2.88
CA LYS A 44 16.98 1.96 -2.65
C LYS A 44 16.41 2.55 -1.38
N LEU A 45 17.28 3.14 -0.62
CA LEU A 45 16.97 4.07 0.47
C LEU A 45 17.85 5.29 0.29
N SER A 46 17.28 6.47 0.30
CA SER A 46 18.04 7.72 0.11
C SER A 46 17.48 8.85 0.96
N ASN A 47 18.37 9.68 1.44
CA ASN A 47 18.03 10.95 2.09
C ASN A 47 18.08 12.06 1.05
N ARG A 48 16.96 12.71 0.81
CA ARG A 48 16.87 13.83 -0.13
C ARG A 48 16.77 15.14 0.63
N ARG A 49 17.78 15.99 0.43
CA ARG A 49 17.74 17.38 0.90
C ARG A 49 17.34 18.25 -0.29
N SER A 50 16.18 18.91 -0.19
CA SER A 50 15.75 19.91 -1.16
C SER A 50 15.80 21.28 -0.48
N TRP A 51 16.27 22.31 -1.21
CA TRP A 51 16.27 23.68 -0.72
C TRP A 51 14.84 24.19 -0.38
N GLN A 52 13.83 23.65 -1.04
CA GLN A 52 12.42 23.93 -0.76
C GLN A 52 11.94 23.34 0.57
N ARG A 53 12.76 22.45 1.16
CA ARG A 53 12.48 21.77 2.43
C ARG A 53 13.54 22.14 3.47
N LEU A 54 13.79 23.45 3.64
CA LEU A 54 14.80 23.95 4.58
C LEU A 54 14.64 23.39 6.00
N PHE A 55 13.46 22.86 6.34
CA PHE A 55 13.11 22.44 7.70
C PHE A 55 12.76 20.95 7.83
N MET A 56 12.69 20.18 6.73
CA MET A 56 12.33 18.75 6.79
C MET A 56 13.17 17.95 5.79
N ALA A 57 14.13 17.20 6.28
CA ALA A 57 14.78 16.15 5.50
C ALA A 57 13.74 15.03 5.25
N ALA A 58 13.56 14.61 4.02
CA ALA A 58 12.71 13.50 3.65
C ALA A 58 13.58 12.37 3.11
N GLY A 59 13.32 11.17 3.61
CA GLY A 59 13.85 9.95 3.04
C GLY A 59 12.94 9.41 1.94
N GLU A 60 13.50 8.76 0.97
CA GLU A 60 12.80 8.07 -0.11
C GLU A 60 13.31 6.64 -0.21
N GLY A 61 12.41 5.73 -0.51
CA GLY A 61 12.75 4.35 -0.77
C GLY A 61 12.07 3.82 -2.01
N GLU A 62 12.63 2.74 -2.53
CA GLU A 62 12.16 2.05 -3.71
C GLU A 62 12.12 0.55 -3.47
N LEU A 63 10.96 -0.05 -3.72
CA LEU A 63 10.69 -1.46 -3.60
C LEU A 63 10.34 -2.02 -4.98
N SER A 64 11.02 -3.06 -5.43
CA SER A 64 10.59 -3.85 -6.57
C SER A 64 9.53 -4.84 -6.11
N LEU A 65 8.31 -4.73 -6.62
CA LEU A 65 7.21 -5.59 -6.19
C LEU A 65 7.41 -7.02 -6.66
N GLY A 66 7.09 -7.96 -5.78
CA GLY A 66 7.21 -9.39 -6.02
C GLY A 66 8.55 -9.99 -5.59
N GLN A 67 8.63 -11.31 -5.57
CA GLN A 67 9.85 -12.08 -5.39
C GLN A 67 10.43 -12.45 -6.76
N ASP A 68 11.73 -12.67 -6.86
CA ASP A 68 12.45 -13.05 -8.07
C ASP A 68 12.55 -11.99 -9.19
N SER A 69 12.05 -10.78 -8.96
CA SER A 69 12.33 -9.64 -9.84
C SER A 69 13.81 -9.21 -9.83
N SER A 70 14.58 -9.70 -8.85
CA SER A 70 16.00 -9.36 -8.66
C SER A 70 16.88 -9.71 -9.86
N ARG A 71 16.66 -10.87 -10.48
CA ARG A 71 17.48 -11.29 -11.64
C ARG A 71 17.24 -10.43 -12.88
N ALA A 72 15.99 -10.00 -13.10
CA ALA A 72 15.66 -9.13 -14.23
C ALA A 72 16.08 -7.67 -13.99
N ALA A 73 16.06 -7.22 -12.75
CA ALA A 73 16.46 -5.85 -12.38
C ALA A 73 17.97 -5.60 -12.51
N TRP A 74 18.80 -6.65 -12.30
CA TRP A 74 20.26 -6.55 -12.46
C TRP A 74 20.74 -6.75 -13.89
N ALA A 75 19.88 -7.21 -14.81
CA ALA A 75 20.24 -7.47 -16.21
C ALA A 75 20.28 -6.20 -17.08
N GLY A 76 19.83 -5.07 -16.59
CA GLY A 76 19.97 -3.78 -17.29
C GLY A 76 21.36 -3.21 -17.09
N ALA A 77 22.22 -3.32 -18.10
CA ALA A 77 23.58 -2.76 -18.10
C ALA A 77 23.62 -1.23 -17.85
N ASP A 78 22.47 -0.56 -17.91
CA ASP A 78 22.35 0.89 -17.89
C ASP A 78 21.80 1.45 -16.57
N GLY A 79 21.62 0.63 -15.56
CA GLY A 79 21.25 1.08 -14.20
C GLY A 79 19.86 1.73 -14.06
N GLN A 80 18.95 1.59 -15.02
CA GLN A 80 17.80 2.48 -15.12
C GLN A 80 16.40 1.87 -14.97
N SER A 81 16.18 0.57 -14.90
CA SER A 81 14.80 0.11 -14.69
C SER A 81 14.68 -1.08 -13.74
N VAL A 82 14.30 -0.79 -12.52
CA VAL A 82 13.66 -1.76 -11.65
C VAL A 82 12.27 -2.05 -12.21
N GLN A 83 11.97 -3.32 -12.49
CA GLN A 83 10.62 -3.69 -12.92
C GLN A 83 9.63 -3.49 -11.76
N ASN A 84 8.47 -2.88 -12.06
CA ASN A 84 7.42 -2.58 -11.10
C ASN A 84 7.90 -1.81 -9.85
N PRO A 85 8.58 -0.67 -10.00
CA PRO A 85 9.05 0.10 -8.87
C PRO A 85 7.87 0.68 -8.09
N TRP A 86 7.91 0.53 -6.78
CA TRP A 86 7.00 1.22 -5.88
C TRP A 86 7.81 2.18 -5.01
N LEU A 87 7.50 3.46 -5.15
CA LEU A 87 8.18 4.54 -4.46
C LEU A 87 7.42 4.91 -3.19
N PHE A 88 8.14 5.18 -2.10
CA PHE A 88 7.57 5.59 -0.82
C PHE A 88 8.44 6.66 -0.14
N SER A 89 7.81 7.43 0.73
CA SER A 89 8.48 8.40 1.58
C SER A 89 8.65 7.85 3.00
N ALA A 90 9.80 8.17 3.60
CA ALA A 90 10.20 7.77 4.93
C ALA A 90 10.78 8.95 5.71
N SER A 91 10.97 8.83 7.02
CA SER A 91 11.80 9.76 7.78
C SER A 91 13.29 9.43 7.60
N VAL A 92 14.16 10.38 7.94
CA VAL A 92 15.63 10.17 7.88
C VAL A 92 16.05 9.06 8.84
N GLU A 93 15.42 8.99 10.00
CA GLU A 93 15.66 7.97 11.01
C GLU A 93 15.26 6.59 10.50
N GLN A 94 14.11 6.48 9.82
CA GLN A 94 13.66 5.24 9.18
C GLN A 94 14.63 4.78 8.08
N ILE A 95 15.18 5.70 7.28
CA ILE A 95 16.19 5.36 6.28
C ILE A 95 17.40 4.70 6.92
N ALA A 96 17.95 5.30 7.98
CA ALA A 96 19.10 4.74 8.69
C ALA A 96 18.78 3.38 9.37
N GLN A 97 17.59 3.27 9.94
CA GLN A 97 17.11 2.04 10.59
C GLN A 97 17.02 0.87 9.61
N TYR A 98 16.52 1.10 8.39
CA TYR A 98 16.24 0.05 7.42
C TYR A 98 17.35 -0.17 6.37
N GLU A 99 18.40 0.62 6.38
CA GLU A 99 19.56 0.45 5.49
C GLU A 99 20.13 -0.99 5.49
N PRO A 100 20.21 -1.71 6.64
CA PRO A 100 20.70 -3.10 6.66
C PRO A 100 19.80 -4.10 5.92
N LEU A 101 18.58 -3.70 5.53
CA LEU A 101 17.64 -4.52 4.77
C LEU A 101 17.76 -4.33 3.25
N LEU A 102 18.63 -3.43 2.77
CA LEU A 102 18.89 -3.26 1.35
C LEU A 102 19.27 -4.59 0.68
N GLY A 103 18.69 -4.86 -0.48
CA GLY A 103 18.90 -6.09 -1.23
C GLY A 103 18.08 -7.29 -0.73
N ARG A 104 17.35 -7.16 0.37
CA ARG A 104 16.54 -8.26 0.94
C ARG A 104 15.09 -8.20 0.48
N SER A 105 14.43 -9.37 0.49
CA SER A 105 12.97 -9.45 0.38
C SER A 105 12.34 -8.99 1.69
N VAL A 106 11.53 -7.96 1.59
CA VAL A 106 10.87 -7.31 2.74
C VAL A 106 9.38 -7.14 2.51
N ALA A 107 8.64 -7.04 3.60
CA ALA A 107 7.27 -6.53 3.62
C ALA A 107 7.29 -5.13 4.24
N VAL A 108 6.69 -4.18 3.55
CA VAL A 108 6.60 -2.77 3.95
C VAL A 108 5.16 -2.46 4.33
N ARG A 109 4.94 -2.07 5.59
CA ARG A 109 3.66 -1.50 6.03
C ARG A 109 3.63 -0.03 5.67
N TYR A 110 2.53 0.40 5.09
CA TYR A 110 2.36 1.76 4.61
C TYR A 110 0.96 2.29 4.83
N HIS A 111 0.85 3.60 4.82
CA HIS A 111 -0.41 4.30 4.60
C HIS A 111 -0.25 5.27 3.41
N GLN A 112 -1.34 5.41 2.67
CA GLN A 112 -1.44 6.32 1.53
C GLN A 112 -2.30 7.52 1.93
N LEU A 113 -1.79 8.71 1.69
CA LEU A 113 -2.51 9.95 1.96
C LEU A 113 -3.55 10.22 0.87
N GLN A 114 -4.66 10.86 1.23
CA GLN A 114 -5.68 11.34 0.29
C GLN A 114 -5.07 12.28 -0.76
N LYS A 115 -4.22 13.18 -0.29
CA LYS A 115 -3.48 14.10 -1.13
C LYS A 115 -2.21 14.54 -0.39
N LYS A 116 -1.08 14.49 -1.07
CA LYS A 116 0.16 14.99 -0.49
C LYS A 116 0.21 16.53 -0.55
N LEU A 117 0.71 17.13 0.52
CA LEU A 117 1.26 18.47 0.50
C LEU A 117 2.78 18.33 0.49
N THR A 118 3.41 18.59 -0.65
CA THR A 118 4.83 18.30 -0.90
C THR A 118 5.75 18.88 0.17
N ALA A 119 5.39 20.04 0.73
CA ALA A 119 6.17 20.71 1.78
C ALA A 119 6.23 19.91 3.10
N PHE A 120 5.23 19.05 3.38
CA PHE A 120 5.06 18.38 4.67
C PHE A 120 5.11 16.86 4.60
N HIS A 121 4.79 16.27 3.43
CA HIS A 121 4.49 14.84 3.31
C HIS A 121 5.49 14.04 2.47
N GLY A 122 6.59 14.64 1.99
CA GLY A 122 7.53 13.94 1.11
C GLY A 122 7.12 13.99 -0.38
N ASP A 123 7.79 13.22 -1.23
CA ASP A 123 7.60 13.28 -2.69
C ASP A 123 6.56 12.28 -3.20
N THR A 124 6.17 11.30 -2.37
CA THR A 124 5.16 10.30 -2.70
C THR A 124 3.93 10.43 -1.81
N ASP A 125 2.78 9.92 -2.27
CA ASP A 125 1.57 9.81 -1.43
C ASP A 125 1.69 8.69 -0.39
N TYR A 126 2.65 7.78 -0.56
CA TYR A 126 2.88 6.64 0.31
C TYR A 126 3.91 6.97 1.39
N ARG A 127 3.55 6.72 2.64
CA ARG A 127 4.45 6.81 3.78
C ARG A 127 4.60 5.45 4.42
N ILE A 128 5.82 5.10 4.79
CA ILE A 128 6.05 3.84 5.48
C ILE A 128 5.85 3.98 6.98
N ASP A 129 5.27 2.93 7.56
CA ASP A 129 5.17 2.76 9.01
C ASP A 129 6.25 1.81 9.51
N GLU A 130 6.50 0.71 8.76
CA GLU A 130 7.39 -0.37 9.18
C GLU A 130 7.94 -1.15 7.99
N ILE A 131 9.17 -1.64 8.07
CA ILE A 131 9.75 -2.61 7.14
C ILE A 131 10.22 -3.83 7.93
N VAL A 132 9.78 -5.03 7.51
CA VAL A 132 10.18 -6.29 8.12
C VAL A 132 10.69 -7.28 7.06
N PRO A 133 11.69 -8.12 7.38
CA PRO A 133 12.09 -9.20 6.50
C PRO A 133 10.94 -10.19 6.29
N VAL A 134 10.77 -10.65 5.05
CA VAL A 134 9.78 -11.67 4.69
C VAL A 134 10.25 -13.04 5.18
N GLY A 135 9.35 -13.85 5.70
CA GLY A 135 9.63 -15.22 6.13
C GLY A 135 10.40 -15.38 7.43
N ALA A 136 10.88 -14.30 8.05
CA ALA A 136 11.69 -14.36 9.26
C ALA A 136 10.93 -14.99 10.44
N GLY A 137 11.09 -16.31 10.63
CA GLY A 137 10.51 -17.07 11.75
C GLY A 137 8.99 -17.16 11.75
N ARG A 138 8.33 -16.81 10.65
CA ARG A 138 6.86 -16.88 10.55
C ARG A 138 6.43 -18.24 10.00
N PRO A 139 5.49 -18.93 10.67
CA PRO A 139 4.98 -20.20 10.19
C PRO A 139 4.21 -20.02 8.87
N PRO A 140 4.12 -21.05 8.03
CA PRO A 140 3.19 -21.07 6.91
C PRO A 140 1.77 -20.78 7.38
N VAL A 141 1.02 -20.06 6.56
CA VAL A 141 -0.39 -19.77 6.88
C VAL A 141 -1.20 -21.04 6.80
N GLY A 142 -2.04 -21.29 7.78
CA GLY A 142 -3.03 -22.35 7.74
C GLY A 142 -4.06 -22.16 6.61
N ALA A 143 -4.86 -23.17 6.33
CA ALA A 143 -5.93 -23.05 5.34
C ALA A 143 -7.02 -22.09 5.84
N CYS A 144 -7.41 -21.14 4.99
CA CYS A 144 -8.50 -20.21 5.23
C CYS A 144 -9.54 -20.35 4.12
N ALA A 145 -10.82 -20.32 4.47
CA ALA A 145 -11.89 -20.41 3.49
C ALA A 145 -13.12 -19.62 3.92
N VAL A 146 -13.83 -19.07 2.94
CA VAL A 146 -15.15 -18.45 3.09
C VAL A 146 -16.09 -18.96 2.00
N SER A 147 -17.40 -18.90 2.25
CA SER A 147 -18.40 -19.28 1.25
C SER A 147 -18.47 -18.23 0.14
N GLY A 148 -18.15 -18.61 -1.09
CA GLY A 148 -18.40 -17.81 -2.29
C GLY A 148 -19.88 -17.86 -2.67
N ARG A 149 -20.48 -16.72 -3.04
CA ARG A 149 -21.89 -16.64 -3.49
C ARG A 149 -21.98 -16.07 -4.90
N GLY A 150 -22.87 -16.65 -5.71
CA GLY A 150 -23.27 -16.05 -6.99
C GLY A 150 -22.18 -16.01 -8.07
N ALA A 151 -21.25 -16.95 -8.05
CA ALA A 151 -20.14 -16.99 -8.98
C ALA A 151 -20.55 -17.35 -10.41
N ARG A 152 -20.00 -16.63 -11.40
CA ARG A 152 -20.02 -16.99 -12.82
C ARG A 152 -19.02 -18.12 -13.12
N SER A 153 -17.87 -18.00 -12.52
CA SER A 153 -16.79 -18.99 -12.63
C SER A 153 -16.03 -19.09 -11.31
N SER A 154 -15.31 -20.19 -11.14
CA SER A 154 -14.42 -20.40 -10.00
C SER A 154 -13.14 -21.08 -10.46
N GLY A 155 -12.07 -20.91 -9.72
CA GLY A 155 -10.80 -21.53 -10.02
C GLY A 155 -9.82 -21.49 -8.87
N THR A 156 -8.64 -22.10 -9.08
CA THR A 156 -7.52 -22.02 -8.15
C THR A 156 -6.28 -21.60 -8.90
N ARG A 157 -5.49 -20.72 -8.31
CA ARG A 157 -4.18 -20.30 -8.82
C ARG A 157 -3.12 -20.46 -7.74
N ILE A 158 -1.92 -20.80 -8.17
CA ILE A 158 -0.75 -20.79 -7.29
C ILE A 158 0.00 -19.49 -7.53
N GLY A 159 0.35 -18.81 -6.43
CA GLY A 159 1.08 -17.55 -6.49
C GLY A 159 1.52 -17.09 -5.11
N ARG A 160 2.15 -15.93 -5.06
CA ARG A 160 2.52 -15.24 -3.82
C ARG A 160 1.71 -13.97 -3.67
N ILE A 161 1.25 -13.70 -2.45
CA ILE A 161 0.56 -12.45 -2.16
C ILE A 161 1.61 -11.36 -1.96
N VAL A 162 1.56 -10.33 -2.80
CA VAL A 162 2.55 -9.24 -2.81
C VAL A 162 1.98 -7.91 -2.32
N LYS A 163 0.66 -7.82 -2.18
CA LYS A 163 -0.03 -6.65 -1.64
C LYS A 163 -1.27 -7.08 -0.87
N SER A 164 -1.48 -6.49 0.29
CA SER A 164 -2.67 -6.60 1.12
C SER A 164 -3.05 -5.19 1.56
N THR A 165 -4.23 -4.72 1.23
CA THR A 165 -4.60 -3.30 1.39
C THR A 165 -6.04 -3.15 1.80
N VAL A 166 -6.29 -2.20 2.70
CA VAL A 166 -7.61 -1.66 3.01
C VAL A 166 -7.71 -0.26 2.42
N LYS A 167 -8.71 0.00 1.60
CA LYS A 167 -8.94 1.29 0.93
C LYS A 167 -10.28 1.88 1.33
N GLY A 168 -10.39 3.18 1.17
CA GLY A 168 -11.62 3.94 1.29
C GLY A 168 -11.77 4.68 2.61
N THR A 169 -12.49 5.80 2.56
CA THR A 169 -12.75 6.68 3.70
C THR A 169 -14.11 6.41 4.35
N LEU A 170 -15.15 6.22 3.55
CA LEU A 170 -16.53 5.99 4.01
C LEU A 170 -16.90 4.51 3.94
N ALA A 171 -16.61 3.86 2.82
CA ALA A 171 -16.74 2.41 2.65
C ALA A 171 -15.35 1.83 2.49
N LYS A 172 -14.98 0.89 3.35
CA LYS A 172 -13.68 0.21 3.30
C LYS A 172 -13.78 -1.05 2.46
N THR A 173 -12.89 -1.17 1.47
CA THR A 173 -12.71 -2.38 0.67
C THR A 173 -11.38 -3.03 1.01
N HIS A 174 -11.36 -4.35 1.04
CA HIS A 174 -10.16 -5.14 1.24
C HIS A 174 -9.71 -5.69 -0.11
N GLU A 175 -8.47 -5.44 -0.47
CA GLU A 175 -7.90 -5.79 -1.76
C GLU A 175 -6.55 -6.49 -1.59
N CYS A 176 -6.24 -7.39 -2.49
CA CYS A 176 -4.91 -7.97 -2.57
C CYS A 176 -4.41 -8.06 -4.01
N THR A 177 -3.10 -8.19 -4.15
CA THR A 177 -2.44 -8.49 -5.42
C THR A 177 -1.64 -9.77 -5.28
N VAL A 178 -1.84 -10.67 -6.21
CA VAL A 178 -1.18 -11.96 -6.28
C VAL A 178 -0.21 -11.95 -7.45
N GLN A 179 1.05 -12.27 -7.20
CA GLN A 179 2.03 -12.60 -8.24
C GLN A 179 1.83 -14.04 -8.64
N VAL A 180 1.45 -14.28 -9.89
CA VAL A 180 1.19 -15.61 -10.44
C VAL A 180 2.41 -16.13 -11.19
N GLY A 181 2.83 -17.35 -10.87
CA GLY A 181 4.03 -17.94 -11.46
C GLY A 181 5.33 -17.31 -10.97
N ASN A 182 6.43 -17.67 -11.61
CA ASN A 182 7.80 -17.26 -11.22
C ASN A 182 8.37 -16.12 -12.09
N SER A 183 7.59 -15.60 -13.04
CA SER A 183 8.10 -14.60 -14.01
C SER A 183 8.26 -13.18 -13.48
N GLY A 184 7.80 -12.92 -12.28
CA GLY A 184 7.86 -11.58 -11.66
C GLY A 184 6.93 -10.52 -12.27
N ASN A 185 6.30 -10.80 -13.43
CA ASN A 185 5.57 -9.79 -14.20
C ASN A 185 4.05 -9.99 -14.26
N VAL A 186 3.53 -11.11 -13.79
CA VAL A 186 2.10 -11.40 -13.84
C VAL A 186 1.48 -11.15 -12.49
N PHE A 187 0.72 -10.07 -12.40
CA PHE A 187 0.00 -9.69 -11.18
C PHE A 187 -1.51 -9.76 -11.43
N LEU A 188 -2.22 -10.30 -10.47
CA LEU A 188 -3.67 -10.39 -10.48
C LEU A 188 -4.22 -9.70 -9.25
N GLU A 189 -5.07 -8.71 -9.45
CA GLU A 189 -5.77 -8.04 -8.36
C GLU A 189 -7.07 -8.78 -8.04
N MET A 190 -7.32 -8.99 -6.75
CA MET A 190 -8.49 -9.68 -6.22
C MET A 190 -9.06 -8.92 -5.04
N SER A 191 -10.38 -8.89 -4.95
CA SER A 191 -11.08 -8.39 -3.78
C SER A 191 -11.12 -9.45 -2.68
N VAL A 192 -11.09 -9.00 -1.44
CA VAL A 192 -11.10 -9.84 -0.24
C VAL A 192 -12.44 -9.64 0.49
N PRO A 193 -13.21 -10.70 0.75
CA PRO A 193 -14.62 -10.57 1.14
C PRO A 193 -14.86 -10.01 2.54
N ASN A 194 -13.94 -10.21 3.47
CA ASN A 194 -14.08 -9.81 4.86
C ASN A 194 -12.73 -9.68 5.57
N GLU A 195 -12.76 -9.19 6.80
CA GLU A 195 -11.58 -8.95 7.63
C GLU A 195 -10.81 -10.25 7.95
N ALA A 196 -11.51 -11.33 8.29
CA ALA A 196 -10.85 -12.61 8.61
C ALA A 196 -10.04 -13.17 7.42
N MET A 197 -10.57 -13.06 6.20
CA MET A 197 -9.83 -13.42 5.00
C MET A 197 -8.70 -12.42 4.73
N HIS A 198 -8.89 -11.13 5.04
CA HIS A 198 -7.84 -10.11 4.91
C HIS A 198 -6.65 -10.39 5.85
N ASP A 199 -6.91 -10.84 7.07
CA ASP A 199 -5.86 -11.25 8.02
C ASP A 199 -5.08 -12.45 7.48
N CYS A 200 -5.78 -13.43 6.88
CA CYS A 200 -5.16 -14.58 6.23
C CYS A 200 -4.30 -14.16 5.02
N VAL A 201 -4.80 -13.24 4.19
CA VAL A 201 -4.06 -12.64 3.07
C VAL A 201 -2.80 -11.94 3.58
N THR A 202 -2.91 -11.15 4.64
CA THR A 202 -1.79 -10.43 5.24
C THR A 202 -0.75 -11.38 5.83
N ALA A 203 -1.18 -12.40 6.55
CA ALA A 203 -0.30 -13.43 7.11
C ALA A 203 0.44 -14.19 5.99
N SER A 204 -0.27 -14.52 4.89
CA SER A 204 0.35 -15.16 3.71
C SER A 204 1.41 -14.26 3.07
N LEU A 205 1.15 -12.96 2.92
CA LEU A 205 2.13 -11.99 2.43
C LEU A 205 3.38 -11.97 3.31
N LEU A 206 3.19 -11.87 4.61
CA LEU A 206 4.29 -11.77 5.57
C LEU A 206 5.13 -13.05 5.65
N SER A 207 4.53 -14.22 5.39
CA SER A 207 5.27 -15.50 5.28
C SER A 207 6.12 -15.57 4.01
N GLY A 208 5.71 -14.87 2.94
CA GLY A 208 6.36 -14.89 1.63
C GLY A 208 6.28 -16.22 0.89
N GLN A 209 5.55 -17.20 1.43
CA GLN A 209 5.42 -18.51 0.82
C GLN A 209 4.41 -18.50 -0.34
N PRO A 210 4.61 -19.36 -1.36
CA PRO A 210 3.59 -19.58 -2.36
C PRO A 210 2.37 -20.24 -1.73
N VAL A 211 1.19 -19.81 -2.16
CA VAL A 211 -0.10 -20.33 -1.71
C VAL A 211 -0.99 -20.69 -2.89
N ALA A 212 -1.85 -21.67 -2.69
CA ALA A 212 -2.94 -21.97 -3.61
C ALA A 212 -4.15 -21.12 -3.21
N ILE A 213 -4.58 -20.26 -4.13
CA ILE A 213 -5.65 -19.28 -3.92
C ILE A 213 -6.87 -19.74 -4.70
N SER A 214 -7.94 -20.08 -4.00
CA SER A 214 -9.24 -20.34 -4.59
C SER A 214 -10.00 -19.02 -4.74
N TYR A 215 -10.58 -18.80 -5.89
CA TYR A 215 -11.29 -17.56 -6.20
C TYR A 215 -12.60 -17.84 -6.95
N VAL A 216 -13.48 -16.87 -6.91
CA VAL A 216 -14.69 -16.81 -7.72
C VAL A 216 -14.68 -15.53 -8.56
N GLU A 217 -15.25 -15.62 -9.75
CA GLU A 217 -15.51 -14.47 -10.60
C GLU A 217 -17.01 -14.11 -10.50
N ASN A 218 -17.30 -12.92 -10.03
CA ASN A 218 -18.65 -12.43 -9.87
C ASN A 218 -19.17 -11.78 -11.17
N ILE A 219 -20.45 -11.97 -11.50
CA ILE A 219 -21.08 -11.40 -12.71
C ILE A 219 -21.12 -9.87 -12.60
N ILE A 220 -21.42 -9.36 -11.43
CA ILE A 220 -21.61 -7.93 -11.19
C ILE A 220 -20.60 -7.48 -10.12
N ARG A 221 -19.84 -6.45 -10.46
CA ARG A 221 -19.00 -5.74 -9.50
C ARG A 221 -19.87 -4.79 -8.68
N ASN A 222 -19.87 -4.94 -7.36
CA ASN A 222 -20.44 -3.94 -6.47
C ASN A 222 -19.33 -2.94 -6.08
N PRO A 223 -19.36 -1.71 -6.62
CA PRO A 223 -18.29 -0.73 -6.39
C PRO A 223 -18.17 -0.24 -4.95
N LEU A 224 -19.18 -0.52 -4.11
CA LEU A 224 -19.15 -0.12 -2.69
C LEU A 224 -18.30 -1.05 -1.83
N ASN A 225 -18.05 -2.29 -2.27
CA ASN A 225 -17.30 -3.27 -1.48
C ASN A 225 -16.28 -4.10 -2.27
N ARG A 226 -16.08 -3.82 -3.57
CA ARG A 226 -15.16 -4.55 -4.45
C ARG A 226 -14.60 -3.67 -5.55
N ASP A 227 -13.29 -3.73 -5.75
CA ASP A 227 -12.62 -3.06 -6.87
C ASP A 227 -12.51 -3.98 -8.09
N THR A 228 -12.56 -5.30 -7.91
CA THR A 228 -12.45 -6.30 -8.99
C THR A 228 -13.62 -7.28 -9.00
N ASN A 229 -13.84 -7.97 -10.14
CA ASN A 229 -14.80 -9.07 -10.23
C ASN A 229 -14.26 -10.36 -9.59
N TYR A 230 -12.96 -10.49 -9.42
CA TYR A 230 -12.33 -11.64 -8.77
C TYR A 230 -12.33 -11.46 -7.27
N GLU A 231 -12.81 -12.48 -6.55
CA GLU A 231 -12.88 -12.49 -5.09
C GLU A 231 -12.22 -13.75 -4.55
N ILE A 232 -11.32 -13.59 -3.57
CA ILE A 232 -10.71 -14.71 -2.88
C ILE A 232 -11.75 -15.39 -2.00
N VAL A 233 -11.86 -16.72 -2.12
CA VAL A 233 -12.72 -17.55 -1.27
C VAL A 233 -11.93 -18.57 -0.46
N GLY A 234 -10.65 -18.76 -0.75
CA GLY A 234 -9.81 -19.66 0.03
C GLY A 234 -8.32 -19.47 -0.23
N ILE A 235 -7.54 -19.72 0.79
CA ILE A 235 -6.07 -19.76 0.76
C ILE A 235 -5.62 -21.04 1.44
N ARG A 236 -4.69 -21.76 0.86
CA ARG A 236 -4.04 -22.92 1.47
C ARG A 236 -2.56 -22.97 1.12
N PRO A 237 -1.71 -23.51 1.99
CA PRO A 237 -0.31 -23.75 1.68
C PRO A 237 -0.19 -24.63 0.41
N VAL A 238 0.88 -24.40 -0.35
CA VAL A 238 1.30 -25.35 -1.39
C VAL A 238 2.22 -26.35 -0.72
N GLU A 239 1.81 -27.62 -0.72
CA GLU A 239 2.68 -28.70 -0.26
C GLU A 239 3.86 -28.82 -1.23
N SER A 240 5.07 -28.76 -0.70
CA SER A 240 6.34 -28.88 -1.43
C SER A 240 6.74 -30.34 -1.59
#